data_24c8b6665441ab77df696fcf96135254
#
_entry.id   24c8b6665441ab77df696fcf96135254
#
_cell.length_a   1.000
_cell.length_b   1.000
_cell.length_c   1.000
_cell.angle_alpha   90.00
_cell.angle_beta   90.00
_cell.angle_gamma   90.00
#
_symmetry.space_group_name_H-M   'P 1'
#
loop_
_entity.id
_entity.type
_entity.pdbx_description
1 polymer ?
#
loop_
_entity_poly.entity_id
_entity_poly.type
_entity_poly.pdbx_seq_one_letter_code
_entity_poly.pdbx_strand_id
1 'polypeptide(L)'
;MKKLIAVASAILCLTVSAGCSVGNGNSGGGQNENSSAKAESVKKTYKKYFTLSFDDGTYEDEKMTALLKKYGVKASFCINAGLMDGNDVIEVAGNWKRMAFDYAKENKVYDGFDVISHGYRHKELTFLSEDEIISEIKNDAEKIKELTGVSPVGFAYPGGTAYYNAYITDVMLANTSVKFARDTADTFSFSLPENFMAWHPSCSILDDKLLSLAEEFLSAEATEDMLFYAWDHPWAITAFNAWDKTERLFKMLSESGDVVFVTNTEFYDLFKDEIPSEPVL
;
A
#
# COMPACT_ATOMS: atom_id res chain seq x y z
N MET A 1 45.75 8.67 3.15
CA MET A 1 46.14 7.65 2.16
C MET A 1 44.90 6.83 1.84
N LYS A 2 44.34 7.08 0.69
CA LYS A 2 43.07 6.43 0.20
C LYS A 2 43.45 5.12 -0.48
N LYS A 3 42.87 3.99 -0.11
CA LYS A 3 42.90 2.77 -0.90
C LYS A 3 41.55 2.57 -1.56
N LEU A 4 41.50 2.77 -2.86
CA LEU A 4 40.46 2.28 -3.76
C LEU A 4 40.58 0.77 -3.86
N ILE A 5 39.46 0.06 -3.68
CA ILE A 5 39.34 -1.35 -4.07
C ILE A 5 38.35 -1.37 -5.22
N ALA A 6 38.85 -1.68 -6.42
CA ALA A 6 38.04 -1.91 -7.60
C ALA A 6 37.58 -3.38 -7.59
N VAL A 7 36.29 -3.63 -7.69
CA VAL A 7 35.75 -4.96 -7.93
C VAL A 7 35.44 -5.09 -9.42
N ALA A 8 36.13 -6.00 -10.07
CA ALA A 8 35.98 -6.31 -11.49
C ALA A 8 34.86 -7.37 -11.65
N SER A 9 33.82 -7.03 -12.38
CA SER A 9 32.80 -7.99 -12.84
C SER A 9 33.34 -8.83 -13.98
N ALA A 10 33.42 -10.14 -13.80
CA ALA A 10 33.75 -11.09 -14.85
C ALA A 10 32.47 -11.53 -15.58
N ILE A 11 32.34 -11.12 -16.84
CA ILE A 11 31.33 -11.62 -17.76
C ILE A 11 31.78 -12.95 -18.32
N LEU A 12 31.06 -14.03 -18.03
CA LEU A 12 31.34 -15.38 -18.57
C LEU A 12 30.55 -15.54 -19.88
N CYS A 13 31.21 -15.41 -21.02
CA CYS A 13 30.68 -15.77 -22.33
C CYS A 13 30.79 -17.30 -22.53
N LEU A 14 29.68 -18.02 -22.59
CA LEU A 14 29.61 -19.39 -23.05
C LEU A 14 29.49 -19.42 -24.57
N THR A 15 30.56 -19.78 -25.26
CA THR A 15 30.53 -20.10 -26.71
C THR A 15 30.17 -21.57 -26.90
N VAL A 16 29.07 -21.84 -27.58
CA VAL A 16 28.72 -23.18 -28.02
C VAL A 16 29.33 -23.39 -29.41
N SER A 17 30.28 -24.30 -29.51
CA SER A 17 30.89 -24.73 -30.77
C SER A 17 30.00 -25.78 -31.46
N ALA A 18 29.59 -25.47 -32.69
CA ALA A 18 28.90 -26.41 -33.57
C ALA A 18 29.90 -27.33 -34.23
N GLY A 19 29.76 -28.64 -34.02
CA GLY A 19 30.51 -29.65 -34.73
C GLY A 19 29.76 -30.03 -36.02
N CYS A 20 30.39 -29.89 -37.20
CA CYS A 20 29.95 -30.44 -38.46
C CYS A 20 30.34 -31.90 -38.56
N SER A 21 29.40 -32.81 -38.86
CA SER A 21 29.70 -34.12 -39.46
C SER A 21 28.99 -34.23 -40.82
N VAL A 22 29.77 -34.51 -41.84
CA VAL A 22 29.35 -34.75 -43.22
C VAL A 22 28.91 -36.22 -43.36
N GLY A 23 27.70 -36.46 -43.84
CA GLY A 23 27.20 -37.76 -44.24
C GLY A 23 26.37 -37.63 -45.49
N ASN A 24 26.86 -38.24 -46.56
CA ASN A 24 26.33 -38.27 -47.93
C ASN A 24 25.21 -39.34 -48.07
N GLY A 25 24.10 -39.03 -48.81
CA GLY A 25 23.14 -40.11 -49.18
C GLY A 25 21.74 -39.66 -49.61
N ASN A 26 21.59 -39.27 -50.82
CA ASN A 26 20.56 -39.54 -51.85
C ASN A 26 19.04 -39.55 -51.54
N SER A 27 18.35 -38.65 -52.30
CA SER A 27 17.04 -38.73 -52.97
C SER A 27 15.75 -39.10 -52.21
N GLY A 28 14.79 -38.17 -52.25
CA GLY A 28 13.37 -38.40 -52.04
C GLY A 28 12.60 -37.10 -51.82
N GLY A 29 11.80 -36.67 -52.81
CA GLY A 29 11.04 -35.43 -52.74
C GLY A 29 9.95 -35.45 -51.66
N GLY A 30 9.84 -34.39 -50.97
CA GLY A 30 8.77 -34.13 -50.01
C GLY A 30 8.75 -32.61 -49.72
N GLN A 31 7.70 -31.95 -50.08
CA GLN A 31 7.48 -30.54 -49.79
C GLN A 31 7.54 -30.32 -48.27
N ASN A 32 8.52 -29.58 -47.82
CA ASN A 32 8.62 -29.13 -46.42
C ASN A 32 7.95 -27.78 -46.31
N GLU A 33 6.71 -27.77 -45.83
CA GLU A 33 6.08 -26.55 -45.31
C GLU A 33 6.86 -26.08 -44.09
N ASN A 34 7.60 -25.00 -44.28
CA ASN A 34 8.35 -24.35 -43.24
C ASN A 34 7.39 -23.57 -42.32
N SER A 35 6.77 -24.28 -41.37
CA SER A 35 6.01 -23.64 -40.32
C SER A 35 7.00 -22.97 -39.33
N SER A 36 7.42 -21.76 -39.65
CA SER A 36 8.03 -20.88 -38.66
C SER A 36 6.98 -20.58 -37.58
N ALA A 37 6.99 -21.31 -36.49
CA ALA A 37 6.24 -20.97 -35.31
C ALA A 37 6.73 -19.58 -34.85
N LYS A 38 5.95 -18.56 -35.19
CA LYS A 38 6.10 -17.21 -34.68
C LYS A 38 5.81 -17.33 -33.18
N ALA A 39 6.83 -17.24 -32.34
CA ALA A 39 6.65 -17.09 -30.90
C ALA A 39 5.77 -15.85 -30.71
N GLU A 40 4.50 -16.01 -30.39
CA GLU A 40 3.65 -14.93 -29.92
C GLU A 40 4.29 -14.43 -28.62
N SER A 41 4.85 -13.25 -28.67
CA SER A 41 5.25 -12.52 -27.47
C SER A 41 3.96 -12.29 -26.68
N VAL A 42 3.84 -12.96 -25.54
CA VAL A 42 2.76 -12.68 -24.57
C VAL A 42 2.91 -11.19 -24.22
N LYS A 43 1.99 -10.36 -24.70
CA LYS A 43 2.00 -8.93 -24.38
C LYS A 43 1.71 -8.82 -22.88
N LYS A 44 2.70 -8.41 -22.08
CA LYS A 44 2.52 -8.18 -20.65
C LYS A 44 1.44 -7.11 -20.49
N THR A 45 0.36 -7.43 -19.81
CA THR A 45 -0.70 -6.48 -19.47
C THR A 45 -0.38 -5.90 -18.10
N TYR A 46 -0.19 -4.59 -18.05
CA TYR A 46 -0.01 -3.86 -16.80
C TYR A 46 -1.34 -3.45 -16.21
N LYS A 47 -1.38 -3.25 -14.91
CA LYS A 47 -2.61 -2.94 -14.16
C LYS A 47 -2.50 -1.57 -13.50
N LYS A 48 -3.66 -0.94 -13.33
CA LYS A 48 -3.85 0.26 -12.53
C LYS A 48 -4.46 -0.12 -11.19
N TYR A 49 -3.67 -0.02 -10.13
CA TYR A 49 -4.12 -0.31 -8.77
C TYR A 49 -4.55 0.97 -8.08
N PHE A 50 -5.64 0.90 -7.35
CA PHE A 50 -6.04 1.94 -6.41
C PHE A 50 -6.11 1.37 -5.00
N THR A 51 -5.43 2.01 -4.06
CA THR A 51 -5.51 1.72 -2.64
C THR A 51 -5.82 2.98 -1.85
N LEU A 52 -6.37 2.80 -0.65
CA LEU A 52 -6.88 3.89 0.17
C LEU A 52 -6.70 3.55 1.64
N SER A 53 -6.26 4.53 2.45
CA SER A 53 -6.23 4.36 3.90
C SER A 53 -6.80 5.55 4.65
N PHE A 54 -7.43 5.26 5.80
CA PHE A 54 -8.02 6.26 6.69
C PHE A 54 -7.51 6.09 8.11
N ASP A 55 -7.12 7.20 8.72
CA ASP A 55 -6.49 7.20 10.04
C ASP A 55 -7.48 7.52 11.16
N ASP A 56 -7.07 7.15 12.38
CA ASP A 56 -7.60 7.55 13.68
C ASP A 56 -8.76 6.74 14.26
N GLY A 57 -9.63 6.12 13.49
CA GLY A 57 -10.72 5.31 14.02
C GLY A 57 -11.81 6.13 14.72
N THR A 58 -12.35 7.16 14.04
CA THR A 58 -13.42 8.02 14.56
C THR A 58 -14.81 7.55 14.15
N TYR A 59 -15.87 8.12 14.73
CA TYR A 59 -17.26 7.78 14.36
C TYR A 59 -17.59 8.11 12.89
N GLU A 60 -16.82 9.02 12.26
CA GLU A 60 -16.96 9.36 10.83
C GLU A 60 -16.61 8.18 9.90
N ASP A 61 -15.91 7.16 10.42
CA ASP A 61 -15.61 5.93 9.68
C ASP A 61 -16.89 5.17 9.26
N GLU A 62 -17.99 5.25 10.03
CA GLU A 62 -19.27 4.64 9.63
C GLU A 62 -19.79 5.22 8.30
N LYS A 63 -19.71 6.54 8.16
CA LYS A 63 -20.11 7.20 6.90
C LYS A 63 -19.18 6.81 5.77
N MET A 64 -17.88 6.69 6.06
CA MET A 64 -16.88 6.30 5.07
C MET A 64 -17.08 4.85 4.62
N THR A 65 -17.25 3.90 5.54
CA THR A 65 -17.51 2.49 5.19
C THR A 65 -18.79 2.33 4.36
N ALA A 66 -19.83 3.10 4.65
CA ALA A 66 -21.06 3.10 3.85
C ALA A 66 -20.81 3.61 2.42
N LEU A 67 -20.01 4.68 2.27
CA LEU A 67 -19.66 5.25 0.97
C LEU A 67 -18.77 4.30 0.15
N LEU A 68 -17.78 3.67 0.78
CA LEU A 68 -16.91 2.67 0.15
C LEU A 68 -17.72 1.47 -0.36
N LYS A 69 -18.63 0.94 0.46
CA LYS A 69 -19.55 -0.17 0.08
C LYS A 69 -20.43 0.21 -1.10
N LYS A 70 -20.93 1.45 -1.17
CA LYS A 70 -21.76 1.94 -2.28
C LYS A 70 -21.04 1.86 -3.64
N TYR A 71 -19.73 2.12 -3.68
CA TYR A 71 -18.94 2.15 -4.91
C TYR A 71 -18.06 0.90 -5.11
N GLY A 72 -18.11 -0.05 -4.18
CA GLY A 72 -17.27 -1.25 -4.23
C GLY A 72 -15.77 -0.96 -4.09
N VAL A 73 -15.40 0.16 -3.46
CA VAL A 73 -14.01 0.57 -3.23
C VAL A 73 -13.48 -0.13 -1.98
N LYS A 74 -12.27 -0.68 -2.07
CA LYS A 74 -11.56 -1.27 -0.94
C LYS A 74 -10.73 -0.21 -0.22
N ALA A 75 -10.57 -0.35 1.09
CA ALA A 75 -9.76 0.54 1.91
C ALA A 75 -9.17 -0.19 3.12
N SER A 76 -8.12 0.40 3.69
CA SER A 76 -7.55 0.03 4.99
C SER A 76 -7.86 1.12 6.00
N PHE A 77 -8.28 0.73 7.20
CA PHE A 77 -8.50 1.65 8.32
C PHE A 77 -7.33 1.50 9.30
N CYS A 78 -6.62 2.59 9.55
CA CYS A 78 -5.48 2.67 10.44
C CYS A 78 -5.96 3.18 11.79
N ILE A 79 -6.20 2.30 12.75
CA ILE A 79 -6.85 2.67 14.01
C ILE A 79 -5.88 2.69 15.19
N ASN A 80 -6.22 3.47 16.21
CA ASN A 80 -5.54 3.51 17.49
C ASN A 80 -6.41 2.80 18.54
N ALA A 81 -6.33 1.48 18.59
CA ALA A 81 -7.28 0.68 19.38
C ALA A 81 -7.21 0.94 20.88
N GLY A 82 -6.10 1.48 21.38
CA GLY A 82 -5.95 1.90 22.79
C GLY A 82 -6.65 3.22 23.14
N LEU A 83 -7.09 3.98 22.15
CA LEU A 83 -7.86 5.23 22.32
C LEU A 83 -9.35 5.05 22.00
N MET A 84 -9.76 3.83 21.63
CA MET A 84 -11.15 3.53 21.29
C MET A 84 -12.02 3.30 22.56
N ASP A 85 -12.03 4.26 23.46
CA ASP A 85 -12.87 4.24 24.68
C ASP A 85 -14.19 5.02 24.51
N GLY A 86 -14.39 5.67 23.38
CA GLY A 86 -15.56 6.51 23.08
C GLY A 86 -15.54 7.88 23.75
N ASN A 87 -14.46 8.22 24.48
CA ASN A 87 -14.31 9.51 25.18
C ASN A 87 -13.12 10.31 24.63
N ASP A 88 -12.13 9.65 24.04
CA ASP A 88 -10.98 10.33 23.45
C ASP A 88 -11.42 11.22 22.28
N VAL A 89 -10.86 12.44 22.22
CA VAL A 89 -11.27 13.48 21.30
C VAL A 89 -10.07 14.07 20.58
N ILE A 90 -10.16 14.15 19.27
CA ILE A 90 -9.21 14.88 18.42
C ILE A 90 -9.69 16.32 18.32
N GLU A 91 -8.91 17.27 18.85
CA GLU A 91 -9.23 18.70 18.91
C GLU A 91 -8.58 19.49 17.75
N VAL A 92 -8.81 19.05 16.51
CA VAL A 92 -8.30 19.71 15.30
C VAL A 92 -9.46 20.08 14.39
N ALA A 93 -9.60 21.37 14.08
CA ALA A 93 -10.70 21.90 13.26
C ALA A 93 -12.10 21.44 13.72
N GLY A 94 -12.26 21.19 15.01
CA GLY A 94 -13.48 20.67 15.65
C GLY A 94 -13.15 19.74 16.80
N ASN A 95 -14.13 18.94 17.20
CA ASN A 95 -14.00 17.91 18.22
C ASN A 95 -14.51 16.59 17.65
N TRP A 96 -13.61 15.65 17.35
CA TRP A 96 -13.91 14.39 16.69
C TRP A 96 -13.66 13.24 17.66
N LYS A 97 -14.70 12.52 18.00
CA LYS A 97 -14.60 11.41 18.95
C LYS A 97 -14.04 10.16 18.27
N ARG A 98 -13.05 9.56 18.90
CA ARG A 98 -12.66 8.20 18.54
C ARG A 98 -13.82 7.24 18.86
N MET A 99 -14.03 6.28 17.98
CA MET A 99 -15.12 5.31 18.11
C MET A 99 -14.86 4.41 19.32
N ALA A 100 -15.90 4.11 20.09
CA ALA A 100 -15.78 3.12 21.17
C ALA A 100 -15.54 1.72 20.58
N PHE A 101 -14.63 0.96 21.15
CA PHE A 101 -14.24 -0.39 20.70
C PHE A 101 -15.45 -1.33 20.63
N ASP A 102 -16.22 -1.39 21.69
CA ASP A 102 -17.42 -2.25 21.75
C ASP A 102 -18.46 -1.81 20.70
N TYR A 103 -18.63 -0.51 20.47
CA TYR A 103 -19.49 0.02 19.44
C TYR A 103 -19.04 -0.44 18.03
N ALA A 104 -17.74 -0.31 17.73
CA ALA A 104 -17.19 -0.74 16.44
C ALA A 104 -17.41 -2.24 16.21
N LYS A 105 -17.22 -3.05 17.26
CA LYS A 105 -17.38 -4.50 17.25
C LYS A 105 -18.83 -4.94 17.08
N GLU A 106 -19.74 -4.38 17.87
CA GLU A 106 -21.17 -4.71 17.85
C GLU A 106 -21.85 -4.29 16.55
N ASN A 107 -21.47 -3.12 15.99
CA ASN A 107 -22.01 -2.60 14.74
C ASN A 107 -21.26 -3.06 13.50
N LYS A 108 -20.18 -3.87 13.68
CA LYS A 108 -19.39 -4.42 12.59
C LYS A 108 -18.90 -3.35 11.60
N VAL A 109 -18.45 -2.21 12.13
CA VAL A 109 -18.12 -1.03 11.33
C VAL A 109 -17.07 -1.36 10.27
N TYR A 110 -16.06 -2.14 10.64
CA TYR A 110 -14.95 -2.49 9.75
C TYR A 110 -15.13 -3.82 9.02
N ASP A 111 -16.30 -4.48 9.11
CA ASP A 111 -16.52 -5.76 8.42
C ASP A 111 -16.41 -5.61 6.90
N GLY A 112 -15.49 -6.40 6.32
CA GLY A 112 -15.18 -6.38 4.89
C GLY A 112 -14.10 -5.37 4.48
N PHE A 113 -13.49 -4.70 5.45
CA PHE A 113 -12.34 -3.81 5.25
C PHE A 113 -11.08 -4.35 5.91
N ASP A 114 -9.94 -3.90 5.44
CA ASP A 114 -8.65 -4.12 6.08
C ASP A 114 -8.51 -3.17 7.27
N VAL A 115 -7.95 -3.66 8.37
CA VAL A 115 -7.66 -2.84 9.56
C VAL A 115 -6.20 -3.03 9.92
N ILE A 116 -5.45 -1.95 9.89
CA ILE A 116 -4.02 -1.91 10.22
C ILE A 116 -3.75 -1.02 11.44
N SER A 117 -2.58 -1.16 12.02
CA SER A 117 -2.22 -0.40 13.22
C SER A 117 -1.84 1.05 12.90
N HIS A 118 -2.26 1.96 13.79
CA HIS A 118 -1.80 3.34 13.82
C HIS A 118 -1.15 3.69 15.18
N GLY A 119 -0.62 2.65 15.86
CA GLY A 119 -0.10 2.73 17.21
C GLY A 119 -1.20 2.78 18.27
N TYR A 120 -0.95 2.12 19.40
CA TYR A 120 -1.96 1.90 20.44
C TYR A 120 -2.56 3.21 21.00
N ARG A 121 -1.71 4.25 21.14
CA ARG A 121 -2.09 5.55 21.71
C ARG A 121 -1.64 6.73 20.83
N HIS A 122 -1.45 6.51 19.54
CA HIS A 122 -1.07 7.54 18.59
C HIS A 122 0.21 8.29 19.00
N LYS A 123 1.20 7.60 19.57
CA LYS A 123 2.45 8.24 19.98
C LYS A 123 3.43 8.34 18.81
N GLU A 124 4.09 9.48 18.71
CA GLU A 124 5.18 9.74 17.76
C GLU A 124 6.40 8.89 18.15
N LEU A 125 6.76 7.91 17.29
CA LEU A 125 7.70 6.84 17.65
C LEU A 125 9.11 7.35 17.96
N THR A 126 9.52 8.48 17.39
CA THR A 126 10.85 9.09 17.63
C THR A 126 11.10 9.53 19.08
N PHE A 127 10.05 9.69 19.87
CA PHE A 127 10.14 10.07 21.28
C PHE A 127 10.07 8.89 22.24
N LEU A 128 9.98 7.67 21.71
CA LEU A 128 9.80 6.46 22.51
C LEU A 128 11.11 5.67 22.62
N SER A 129 11.26 4.94 23.74
CA SER A 129 12.24 3.88 23.86
C SER A 129 11.86 2.67 23.00
N GLU A 130 12.81 1.75 22.77
CA GLU A 130 12.58 0.52 22.02
C GLU A 130 11.40 -0.29 22.59
N ASP A 131 11.37 -0.51 23.91
CA ASP A 131 10.30 -1.25 24.57
C ASP A 131 8.92 -0.57 24.41
N GLU A 132 8.88 0.77 24.40
CA GLU A 132 7.66 1.53 24.18
C GLU A 132 7.21 1.44 22.73
N ILE A 133 8.12 1.51 21.75
CA ILE A 133 7.79 1.30 20.32
C ILE A 133 7.16 -0.07 20.12
N ILE A 134 7.81 -1.11 20.64
CA ILE A 134 7.32 -2.50 20.56
C ILE A 134 5.94 -2.63 21.22
N SER A 135 5.75 -2.01 22.38
CA SER A 135 4.48 -2.07 23.13
C SER A 135 3.36 -1.34 22.42
N GLU A 136 3.61 -0.14 21.82
CA GLU A 136 2.62 0.61 21.05
C GLU A 136 2.10 -0.21 19.87
N ILE A 137 2.98 -0.94 19.18
CA ILE A 137 2.60 -1.73 18.01
C ILE A 137 1.92 -3.04 18.40
N LYS A 138 2.49 -3.79 19.36
CA LYS A 138 1.95 -5.10 19.76
C LYS A 138 0.60 -4.99 20.44
N ASN A 139 0.44 -4.05 21.38
CA ASN A 139 -0.83 -3.87 22.07
C ASN A 139 -1.95 -3.46 21.11
N ASP A 140 -1.63 -2.61 20.13
CA ASP A 140 -2.58 -2.22 19.09
C ASP A 140 -2.96 -3.42 18.21
N ALA A 141 -1.98 -4.19 17.76
CA ALA A 141 -2.20 -5.37 16.95
C ALA A 141 -3.05 -6.44 17.66
N GLU A 142 -2.85 -6.64 18.97
CA GLU A 142 -3.67 -7.55 19.77
C GLU A 142 -5.12 -7.07 19.86
N LYS A 143 -5.35 -5.78 20.06
CA LYS A 143 -6.68 -5.20 20.11
C LYS A 143 -7.37 -5.21 18.72
N ILE A 144 -6.66 -4.92 17.65
CA ILE A 144 -7.18 -5.04 16.30
C ILE A 144 -7.58 -6.50 16.01
N LYS A 145 -6.76 -7.46 16.42
CA LYS A 145 -7.12 -8.89 16.29
C LYS A 145 -8.37 -9.25 17.09
N GLU A 146 -8.55 -8.68 18.28
CA GLU A 146 -9.78 -8.87 19.07
C GLU A 146 -11.01 -8.30 18.37
N LEU A 147 -10.85 -7.18 17.64
CA LEU A 147 -11.91 -6.50 16.92
C LEU A 147 -12.31 -7.25 15.64
N THR A 148 -11.32 -7.66 14.84
CA THR A 148 -11.48 -8.13 13.46
C THR A 148 -11.32 -9.64 13.29
N GLY A 149 -10.69 -10.31 14.26
CA GLY A 149 -10.27 -11.71 14.16
C GLY A 149 -8.93 -11.90 13.41
N VAL A 150 -8.36 -10.86 12.82
CA VAL A 150 -7.14 -10.90 12.00
C VAL A 150 -6.03 -10.07 12.63
N SER A 151 -4.81 -10.61 12.70
CA SER A 151 -3.66 -9.83 13.16
C SER A 151 -3.17 -8.92 12.04
N PRO A 152 -3.06 -7.60 12.27
CA PRO A 152 -2.58 -6.67 11.27
C PRO A 152 -1.09 -6.90 10.98
N VAL A 153 -0.71 -6.64 9.72
CA VAL A 153 0.70 -6.64 9.28
C VAL A 153 1.12 -5.27 8.75
N GLY A 154 0.19 -4.34 8.63
CA GLY A 154 0.43 -2.97 8.21
C GLY A 154 0.49 -2.01 9.39
N PHE A 155 1.17 -0.88 9.15
CA PHE A 155 1.28 0.22 10.09
C PHE A 155 1.12 1.56 9.37
N ALA A 156 0.53 2.56 10.02
CA ALA A 156 0.60 3.95 9.61
C ALA A 156 1.35 4.73 10.69
N TYR A 157 2.37 5.51 10.30
CA TYR A 157 3.16 6.25 11.29
C TYR A 157 2.36 7.40 11.89
N PRO A 158 2.12 7.44 13.22
CA PRO A 158 1.52 8.60 13.87
C PRO A 158 2.34 9.86 13.61
N GLY A 159 1.68 10.94 13.16
CA GLY A 159 2.34 12.20 12.79
C GLY A 159 3.11 12.16 11.45
N GLY A 160 3.21 11.01 10.80
CA GLY A 160 3.74 10.87 9.45
C GLY A 160 5.27 10.87 9.35
N THR A 161 5.79 11.45 8.26
CA THR A 161 7.19 11.33 7.79
C THR A 161 8.26 11.76 8.80
N ALA A 162 7.95 12.69 9.70
CA ALA A 162 8.93 13.21 10.66
C ALA A 162 9.21 12.24 11.83
N TYR A 163 8.42 11.19 12.01
CA TYR A 163 8.37 10.40 13.24
C TYR A 163 8.82 8.96 13.08
N TYR A 164 9.57 8.64 12.03
CA TYR A 164 10.27 7.37 11.87
C TYR A 164 11.67 7.56 11.28
N ASN A 165 12.52 6.56 11.41
CA ASN A 165 13.90 6.54 10.91
C ASN A 165 14.41 5.08 10.82
N ALA A 166 15.65 4.89 10.37
CA ALA A 166 16.28 3.57 10.22
C ALA A 166 16.19 2.72 11.49
N TYR A 167 16.48 3.31 12.66
CA TYR A 167 16.44 2.60 13.93
C TYR A 167 15.03 2.11 14.26
N ILE A 168 14.02 2.97 14.11
CA ILE A 168 12.62 2.63 14.40
C ILE A 168 12.14 1.51 13.49
N THR A 169 12.41 1.62 12.19
CA THR A 169 11.99 0.61 11.21
C THR A 169 12.70 -0.73 11.42
N ASP A 170 13.97 -0.74 11.84
CA ASP A 170 14.68 -1.95 12.25
C ASP A 170 14.03 -2.61 13.48
N VAL A 171 13.75 -1.83 14.53
CA VAL A 171 13.05 -2.30 15.73
C VAL A 171 11.69 -2.91 15.38
N MET A 172 10.91 -2.24 14.51
CA MET A 172 9.60 -2.71 14.07
C MET A 172 9.69 -4.06 13.36
N LEU A 173 10.58 -4.17 12.37
CA LEU A 173 10.76 -5.39 11.58
C LEU A 173 11.28 -6.56 12.41
N ALA A 174 12.20 -6.30 13.34
CA ALA A 174 12.82 -7.32 14.17
C ALA A 174 11.87 -7.85 15.27
N ASN A 175 10.97 -7.02 15.81
CA ASN A 175 10.25 -7.32 17.04
C ASN A 175 8.73 -7.40 16.92
N THR A 176 8.15 -7.03 15.76
CA THR A 176 6.68 -6.98 15.58
C THR A 176 6.21 -7.75 14.35
N SER A 177 4.89 -7.78 14.12
CA SER A 177 4.29 -8.39 12.92
C SER A 177 4.30 -7.46 11.71
N VAL A 178 4.74 -6.20 11.85
CA VAL A 178 4.70 -5.21 10.77
C VAL A 178 5.55 -5.65 9.58
N LYS A 179 4.98 -5.52 8.39
CA LYS A 179 5.59 -5.84 7.10
C LYS A 179 5.65 -4.63 6.16
N PHE A 180 4.76 -3.68 6.35
CA PHE A 180 4.74 -2.42 5.62
C PHE A 180 4.27 -1.28 6.52
N ALA A 181 4.74 -0.08 6.23
CA ALA A 181 4.36 1.11 6.97
C ALA A 181 4.23 2.33 6.05
N ARG A 182 3.12 3.06 6.17
CA ARG A 182 2.79 4.24 5.39
C ARG A 182 3.04 5.51 6.20
N ASP A 183 3.56 6.52 5.54
CA ASP A 183 3.67 7.88 6.05
C ASP A 183 2.70 8.85 5.34
N THR A 184 2.95 10.16 5.41
CA THR A 184 2.08 11.22 4.89
C THR A 184 2.73 12.08 3.81
N ALA A 185 3.85 11.61 3.21
CA ALA A 185 4.54 12.35 2.16
C ALA A 185 3.88 12.12 0.79
N ASP A 186 3.04 13.06 0.37
CA ASP A 186 2.39 13.00 -0.94
C ASP A 186 3.41 13.07 -2.09
N THR A 187 3.41 12.05 -2.95
CA THR A 187 4.35 11.95 -4.07
C THR A 187 3.83 12.56 -5.35
N PHE A 188 2.51 12.71 -5.49
CA PHE A 188 1.82 13.07 -6.73
C PHE A 188 2.24 12.19 -7.91
N SER A 189 2.53 10.91 -7.66
CA SER A 189 3.02 9.91 -8.60
C SER A 189 2.15 8.64 -8.54
N PHE A 190 2.22 7.84 -9.59
CA PHE A 190 1.59 6.53 -9.67
C PHE A 190 2.60 5.38 -9.67
N SER A 191 3.85 5.67 -9.33
CA SER A 191 4.89 4.65 -9.18
C SER A 191 4.61 3.74 -8.00
N LEU A 192 5.05 2.48 -8.11
CA LEU A 192 5.05 1.56 -6.98
C LEU A 192 6.05 2.07 -5.91
N PRO A 193 5.85 1.72 -4.62
CA PRO A 193 6.79 2.12 -3.57
C PRO A 193 8.16 1.43 -3.78
N GLU A 194 9.25 2.12 -3.43
CA GLU A 194 10.59 1.55 -3.48
C GLU A 194 10.90 0.68 -2.25
N ASN A 195 10.26 0.96 -1.11
CA ASN A 195 10.39 0.23 0.15
C ASN A 195 9.06 0.28 0.91
N PHE A 196 8.53 -0.88 1.28
CA PHE A 196 7.29 -0.96 2.03
C PHE A 196 7.36 -0.36 3.45
N MET A 197 8.55 -0.19 4.04
CA MET A 197 8.67 0.50 5.34
C MET A 197 8.70 2.04 5.23
N ALA A 198 8.74 2.58 4.00
CA ALA A 198 8.59 4.01 3.70
C ALA A 198 7.60 4.18 2.54
N TRP A 199 6.38 3.67 2.73
CA TRP A 199 5.36 3.72 1.68
C TRP A 199 4.68 5.08 1.65
N HIS A 200 5.09 5.89 0.70
CA HIS A 200 4.55 7.22 0.46
C HIS A 200 3.24 7.14 -0.34
N PRO A 201 2.17 7.83 0.08
CA PRO A 201 0.94 7.91 -0.70
C PRO A 201 1.11 8.79 -1.96
N SER A 202 0.21 8.64 -2.92
CA SER A 202 0.14 9.55 -4.06
C SER A 202 -0.40 10.92 -3.65
N CYS A 203 -1.46 10.96 -2.82
CA CYS A 203 -2.16 12.21 -2.52
C CYS A 203 -3.11 12.08 -1.33
N SER A 204 -3.17 13.13 -0.49
CA SER A 204 -4.27 13.31 0.46
C SER A 204 -5.60 13.54 -0.29
N ILE A 205 -6.71 13.03 0.26
CA ILE A 205 -8.06 13.32 -0.26
C ILE A 205 -8.39 14.81 -0.15
N LEU A 206 -7.81 15.51 0.81
CA LEU A 206 -8.03 16.94 0.97
C LEU A 206 -7.25 17.80 -0.03
N ASP A 207 -6.23 17.28 -0.68
CA ASP A 207 -5.46 18.04 -1.67
C ASP A 207 -6.31 18.47 -2.87
N ASP A 208 -6.10 19.68 -3.34
CA ASP A 208 -6.84 20.26 -4.47
C ASP A 208 -6.57 19.52 -5.79
N LYS A 209 -5.44 18.84 -5.92
CA LYS A 209 -5.06 18.06 -7.11
C LYS A 209 -5.73 16.69 -7.19
N LEU A 210 -6.39 16.21 -6.13
CA LEU A 210 -6.93 14.85 -6.04
C LEU A 210 -7.69 14.41 -7.30
N LEU A 211 -8.66 15.22 -7.75
CA LEU A 211 -9.50 14.85 -8.88
C LEU A 211 -8.77 14.94 -10.21
N SER A 212 -7.85 15.90 -10.38
CA SER A 212 -7.02 15.98 -11.59
C SER A 212 -6.02 14.83 -11.67
N LEU A 213 -5.46 14.38 -10.54
CA LEU A 213 -4.64 13.16 -10.48
C LEU A 213 -5.47 11.91 -10.82
N ALA A 214 -6.71 11.82 -10.35
CA ALA A 214 -7.59 10.72 -10.72
C ALA A 214 -7.89 10.70 -12.24
N GLU A 215 -8.14 11.85 -12.85
CA GLU A 215 -8.33 11.99 -14.30
C GLU A 215 -7.05 11.59 -15.06
N GLU A 216 -5.88 12.01 -14.61
CA GLU A 216 -4.57 11.63 -15.16
C GLU A 216 -4.34 10.12 -15.07
N PHE A 217 -4.54 9.53 -13.87
CA PHE A 217 -4.41 8.09 -13.64
C PHE A 217 -5.32 7.27 -14.54
N LEU A 218 -6.58 7.68 -14.70
CA LEU A 218 -7.54 6.98 -15.54
C LEU A 218 -7.19 7.07 -17.04
N SER A 219 -6.70 8.23 -17.49
CA SER A 219 -6.35 8.46 -18.90
C SER A 219 -4.97 7.90 -19.30
N ALA A 220 -4.10 7.61 -18.33
CA ALA A 220 -2.76 7.10 -18.60
C ALA A 220 -2.80 5.73 -19.30
N GLU A 221 -1.95 5.53 -20.31
CA GLU A 221 -1.66 4.20 -20.85
C GLU A 221 -0.62 3.51 -19.95
N ALA A 222 -1.00 2.40 -19.33
CA ALA A 222 -0.12 1.67 -18.42
C ALA A 222 0.98 0.92 -19.20
N THR A 223 2.22 1.39 -19.12
CA THR A 223 3.43 0.74 -19.64
C THR A 223 4.16 -0.09 -18.59
N GLU A 224 3.77 0.07 -17.35
CA GLU A 224 4.17 -0.67 -16.13
C GLU A 224 2.99 -0.70 -15.16
N ASP A 225 3.06 -1.49 -14.09
CA ASP A 225 2.03 -1.48 -13.06
C ASP A 225 2.01 -0.11 -12.37
N MET A 226 0.82 0.47 -12.21
CA MET A 226 0.62 1.80 -11.64
C MET A 226 -0.16 1.71 -10.34
N LEU A 227 0.20 2.55 -9.37
CA LEU A 227 -0.48 2.67 -8.09
C LEU A 227 -0.96 4.10 -7.85
N PHE A 228 -2.26 4.28 -7.65
CA PHE A 228 -2.80 5.49 -7.07
C PHE A 228 -3.18 5.21 -5.62
N TYR A 229 -2.43 5.74 -4.67
CA TYR A 229 -2.64 5.59 -3.24
C TYR A 229 -3.17 6.89 -2.64
N ALA A 230 -4.45 6.95 -2.28
CA ALA A 230 -5.02 8.08 -1.57
C ALA A 230 -5.10 7.80 -0.06
N TRP A 231 -5.04 8.85 0.75
CA TRP A 231 -5.14 8.73 2.19
C TRP A 231 -5.82 9.96 2.80
N ASP A 232 -6.40 9.83 3.97
CA ASP A 232 -6.83 10.95 4.82
C ASP A 232 -7.44 10.45 6.15
N HIS A 233 -8.15 11.35 6.82
CA HIS A 233 -8.93 11.08 8.02
C HIS A 233 -10.41 11.37 7.74
N PRO A 234 -11.36 10.46 8.00
CA PRO A 234 -12.79 10.70 7.77
C PRO A 234 -13.32 11.92 8.55
N TRP A 235 -12.76 12.18 9.74
CA TRP A 235 -13.07 13.39 10.50
C TRP A 235 -12.61 14.66 9.77
N ALA A 236 -11.44 14.66 9.15
CA ALA A 236 -10.92 15.79 8.38
C ALA A 236 -11.77 16.04 7.11
N ILE A 237 -12.20 14.98 6.43
CA ILE A 237 -13.13 15.08 5.30
C ILE A 237 -14.45 15.77 5.73
N THR A 238 -14.92 15.49 6.94
CA THR A 238 -16.09 16.19 7.53
C THR A 238 -15.75 17.64 7.87
N ALA A 239 -14.64 17.89 8.56
CA ALA A 239 -14.21 19.22 9.00
C ALA A 239 -14.07 20.19 7.84
N PHE A 240 -13.50 19.71 6.73
CA PHE A 240 -13.21 20.51 5.54
C PHE A 240 -14.27 20.37 4.43
N ASN A 241 -15.42 19.77 4.74
CA ASN A 241 -16.57 19.59 3.83
C ASN A 241 -16.19 18.94 2.49
N ALA A 242 -15.35 17.89 2.53
CA ALA A 242 -14.79 17.26 1.35
C ALA A 242 -15.55 15.97 0.91
N TRP A 243 -16.72 15.66 1.49
CA TRP A 243 -17.47 14.43 1.17
C TRP A 243 -17.88 14.35 -0.29
N ASP A 244 -18.35 15.44 -0.90
CA ASP A 244 -18.75 15.46 -2.31
C ASP A 244 -17.56 15.19 -3.24
N LYS A 245 -16.37 15.73 -2.89
CA LYS A 245 -15.12 15.48 -3.61
C LYS A 245 -14.70 14.01 -3.48
N THR A 246 -14.80 13.45 -2.27
CA THR A 246 -14.49 12.03 -1.99
C THR A 246 -15.43 11.10 -2.76
N GLU A 247 -16.73 11.38 -2.73
CA GLU A 247 -17.71 10.58 -3.47
C GLU A 247 -17.49 10.66 -4.98
N ARG A 248 -17.14 11.83 -5.50
CA ARG A 248 -16.80 12.01 -6.92
C ARG A 248 -15.58 11.18 -7.32
N LEU A 249 -14.52 11.14 -6.47
CA LEU A 249 -13.37 10.28 -6.70
C LEU A 249 -13.78 8.80 -6.83
N PHE A 250 -14.54 8.29 -5.85
CA PHE A 250 -14.95 6.88 -5.84
C PHE A 250 -15.82 6.54 -7.05
N LYS A 251 -16.72 7.43 -7.43
CA LYS A 251 -17.55 7.28 -8.62
C LYS A 251 -16.69 7.20 -9.88
N MET A 252 -15.77 8.13 -10.09
CA MET A 252 -14.90 8.17 -11.27
C MET A 252 -14.09 6.87 -11.39
N LEU A 253 -13.47 6.41 -10.30
CA LEU A 253 -12.66 5.20 -10.30
C LEU A 253 -13.50 3.93 -10.52
N SER A 254 -14.68 3.83 -9.90
CA SER A 254 -15.55 2.65 -10.02
C SER A 254 -16.20 2.52 -11.40
N GLU A 255 -16.46 3.64 -12.09
CA GLU A 255 -17.08 3.65 -13.43
C GLU A 255 -16.06 3.40 -14.55
N SER A 256 -14.76 3.46 -14.29
CA SER A 256 -13.71 3.32 -15.33
C SER A 256 -13.57 1.87 -15.85
N GLY A 257 -13.78 0.88 -15.00
CA GLY A 257 -13.73 -0.55 -15.34
C GLY A 257 -12.32 -1.14 -15.52
N ASP A 258 -11.25 -0.34 -15.45
CA ASP A 258 -9.86 -0.77 -15.63
C ASP A 258 -9.02 -0.63 -14.34
N VAL A 259 -9.61 -0.15 -13.25
CA VAL A 259 -8.95 0.02 -11.95
C VAL A 259 -9.17 -1.21 -11.06
N VAL A 260 -8.09 -1.72 -10.49
CA VAL A 260 -8.10 -2.83 -9.53
C VAL A 260 -8.07 -2.23 -8.12
N PHE A 261 -9.20 -2.31 -7.41
CA PHE A 261 -9.27 -1.90 -6.01
C PHE A 261 -8.62 -2.94 -5.12
N VAL A 262 -7.67 -2.51 -4.29
CA VAL A 262 -6.97 -3.35 -3.32
C VAL A 262 -6.89 -2.63 -1.97
N THR A 263 -6.84 -3.39 -0.87
CA THR A 263 -6.44 -2.84 0.43
C THR A 263 -4.92 -2.68 0.48
N ASN A 264 -4.39 -1.99 1.50
CA ASN A 264 -2.94 -1.89 1.67
C ASN A 264 -2.32 -3.28 1.87
N THR A 265 -2.95 -4.15 2.67
CA THR A 265 -2.48 -5.51 2.89
C THR A 265 -2.53 -6.35 1.60
N GLU A 266 -3.60 -6.25 0.81
CA GLU A 266 -3.68 -6.96 -0.48
C GLU A 266 -2.63 -6.46 -1.48
N PHE A 267 -2.36 -5.15 -1.53
CA PHE A 267 -1.30 -4.61 -2.38
C PHE A 267 0.08 -5.09 -1.95
N TYR A 268 0.37 -5.06 -0.65
CA TYR A 268 1.60 -5.65 -0.10
C TYR A 268 1.75 -7.11 -0.51
N ASP A 269 0.71 -7.92 -0.35
CA ASP A 269 0.75 -9.35 -0.70
C ASP A 269 1.00 -9.61 -2.19
N LEU A 270 0.57 -8.72 -3.08
CA LEU A 270 0.83 -8.81 -4.52
C LEU A 270 2.29 -8.52 -4.87
N PHE A 271 2.96 -7.62 -4.15
CA PHE A 271 4.27 -7.08 -4.53
C PHE A 271 5.40 -7.35 -3.53
N LYS A 272 5.16 -8.06 -2.43
CA LYS A 272 6.15 -8.33 -1.37
C LYS A 272 7.40 -9.10 -1.81
N ASP A 273 7.34 -9.81 -2.92
CA ASP A 273 8.47 -10.52 -3.50
C ASP A 273 9.29 -9.64 -4.47
N GLU A 274 8.75 -8.48 -4.87
CA GLU A 274 9.36 -7.55 -5.81
C GLU A 274 9.84 -6.26 -5.11
N ILE A 275 9.14 -5.83 -4.05
CA ILE A 275 9.42 -4.59 -3.31
C ILE A 275 9.89 -4.96 -1.90
N PRO A 276 11.04 -4.46 -1.44
CA PRO A 276 11.58 -4.80 -0.13
C PRO A 276 10.77 -4.19 1.01
N SER A 277 10.82 -4.88 2.17
CA SER A 277 10.44 -4.37 3.49
C SER A 277 11.70 -4.37 4.35
N GLU A 278 12.44 -3.29 4.31
CA GLU A 278 13.75 -3.16 4.99
C GLU A 278 13.86 -1.83 5.74
N PRO A 279 14.79 -1.70 6.72
CA PRO A 279 15.00 -0.45 7.41
C PRO A 279 15.26 0.69 6.42
N VAL A 280 14.62 1.85 6.66
CA VAL A 280 14.81 3.04 5.81
C VAL A 280 16.23 3.58 5.97
N LEU A 281 16.79 4.21 4.93
CA LEU A 281 18.16 4.74 4.95
C LEU A 281 18.25 6.12 5.62
#